data_477048e07bcaeee96b0d47a97096d385
#
_entry.id   477048e07bcaeee96b0d47a97096d385
#
_cell.length_a   1.000
_cell.length_b   1.000
_cell.length_c   1.000
_cell.angle_alpha   90.00
_cell.angle_beta   90.00
_cell.angle_gamma   90.00
#
_symmetry.space_group_name_H-M   'P 1'
#
loop_
_entity.id
_entity.type
_entity.pdbx_description
1 polymer ?
#
loop_
_entity_poly.entity_id
_entity_poly.type
_entity_poly.pdbx_seq_one_letter_code
_entity_poly.pdbx_strand_id
1 'polypeptide(L)'
;TVREMWGEWGMGIAKLRSSSGQTWNNVDLDPTRARIQHTFNRIGLAVAKTAWPELSLTYTRSALASSFDPSGSIPQRSQSNSMEAALSYTGLTWNARLSSSYILTNDETRGGSQSTAFAQTLVATYRPMNTLTLAPTLSYRTETQSWSGATIQTPMASLSLLYKQSQRLLVSAMGGYTSTSSSDGLIDTNSIVGKGMFALHLAPIYGHPTTISLEAAYTNTTNRTVAGLDTEDLSGLVRILVASL
;
A
#
# COMPACT_ATOMS: atom_id res chain seq x y z
N THR A 1 -14.53 21.94 3.78
CA THR A 1 -15.60 21.44 4.68
C THR A 1 -15.77 19.95 4.45
N VAL A 2 -15.92 19.20 5.52
CA VAL A 2 -16.19 17.76 5.51
C VAL A 2 -17.52 17.52 6.18
N ARG A 3 -18.39 16.74 5.55
CA ARG A 3 -19.61 16.21 6.18
C ARG A 3 -19.60 14.70 6.01
N GLU A 4 -19.70 13.98 7.10
CA GLU A 4 -19.72 12.53 7.11
C GLU A 4 -20.84 12.04 8.05
N MET A 5 -21.56 11.03 7.59
CA MET A 5 -22.53 10.26 8.40
C MET A 5 -22.08 8.80 8.37
N TRP A 6 -22.16 8.13 9.49
CA TRP A 6 -21.84 6.73 9.59
C TRP A 6 -22.83 5.98 10.49
N GLY A 7 -22.97 4.70 10.28
CA GLY A 7 -23.77 3.80 11.09
C GLY A 7 -23.14 2.41 11.15
N GLU A 8 -23.26 1.77 12.28
CA GLU A 8 -22.83 0.39 12.51
C GLU A 8 -23.96 -0.41 13.14
N TRP A 9 -24.24 -1.60 12.61
CA TRP A 9 -25.24 -2.54 13.11
C TRP A 9 -24.55 -3.89 13.35
N GLY A 10 -24.67 -4.39 14.60
CA GLY A 10 -24.16 -5.70 14.98
C GLY A 10 -25.24 -6.78 14.90
N MET A 11 -24.95 -7.88 14.25
CA MET A 11 -25.80 -9.06 14.13
C MET A 11 -25.02 -10.30 14.55
N GLY A 12 -24.83 -10.50 15.85
CA GLY A 12 -24.03 -11.62 16.36
C GLY A 12 -22.57 -11.57 15.91
N ILE A 13 -22.17 -12.50 15.04
CA ILE A 13 -20.81 -12.56 14.47
C ILE A 13 -20.58 -11.62 13.29
N ALA A 14 -21.64 -10.99 12.78
CA ALA A 14 -21.57 -10.10 11.63
C ALA A 14 -21.76 -8.63 12.04
N LYS A 15 -21.05 -7.73 11.40
CA LYS A 15 -21.18 -6.29 11.56
C LYS A 15 -21.36 -5.64 10.20
N LEU A 16 -22.41 -4.86 10.05
CA LEU A 16 -22.67 -4.03 8.87
C LEU A 16 -22.26 -2.60 9.20
N ARG A 17 -21.50 -1.98 8.32
CA ARG A 17 -21.10 -0.57 8.42
C ARG A 17 -21.54 0.16 7.19
N SER A 18 -22.07 1.37 7.37
CA SER A 18 -22.36 2.26 6.27
C SER A 18 -21.81 3.64 6.59
N SER A 19 -21.18 4.28 5.61
CA SER A 19 -20.81 5.68 5.72
C SER A 19 -21.02 6.40 4.40
N SER A 20 -21.39 7.66 4.48
CA SER A 20 -21.46 8.57 3.34
C SER A 20 -20.90 9.92 3.74
N GLY A 21 -20.23 10.57 2.80
CA GLY A 21 -19.62 11.86 3.08
C GLY A 21 -19.43 12.71 1.84
N GLN A 22 -19.22 13.98 2.11
CA GLN A 22 -18.89 14.98 1.11
C GLN A 22 -17.77 15.86 1.62
N THR A 23 -16.81 16.13 0.78
CA THR A 23 -15.75 17.09 1.04
C THR A 23 -15.73 18.16 -0.03
N TRP A 24 -15.50 19.40 0.37
CA TRP A 24 -15.35 20.53 -0.53
C TRP A 24 -14.06 21.27 -0.18
N ASN A 25 -13.33 21.68 -1.21
CA ASN A 25 -12.39 22.78 -1.09
C ASN A 25 -13.04 24.09 -1.54
N ASN A 26 -12.37 25.20 -1.40
CA ASN A 26 -12.82 26.53 -1.81
C ASN A 26 -14.25 26.87 -1.35
N VAL A 27 -14.46 26.73 -0.04
CA VAL A 27 -15.78 26.99 0.60
C VAL A 27 -16.18 28.45 0.48
N ASP A 28 -15.19 29.36 0.48
CA ASP A 28 -15.40 30.80 0.41
C ASP A 28 -15.68 31.29 -1.02
N LEU A 29 -15.79 30.37 -1.99
CA LEU A 29 -16.06 30.66 -3.40
C LEU A 29 -15.07 31.65 -4.02
N ASP A 30 -13.81 31.56 -3.62
CA ASP A 30 -12.72 32.34 -4.20
C ASP A 30 -12.65 32.09 -5.73
N PRO A 31 -12.87 33.12 -6.58
CA PRO A 31 -12.90 32.95 -8.02
C PRO A 31 -11.53 32.60 -8.62
N THR A 32 -10.46 32.73 -7.85
CA THR A 32 -9.09 32.38 -8.29
C THR A 32 -8.71 30.93 -8.05
N ARG A 33 -9.60 30.15 -7.40
CA ARG A 33 -9.33 28.76 -7.03
C ARG A 33 -10.38 27.81 -7.59
N ALA A 34 -9.93 26.65 -8.07
CA ALA A 34 -10.83 25.58 -8.48
C ALA A 34 -11.69 25.09 -7.30
N ARG A 35 -12.97 24.88 -7.56
CA ARG A 35 -13.87 24.23 -6.59
C ARG A 35 -13.93 22.73 -6.89
N ILE A 36 -13.44 21.92 -5.98
CA ILE A 36 -13.45 20.47 -6.08
C ILE A 36 -14.44 19.93 -5.03
N GLN A 37 -15.35 19.10 -5.48
CA GLN A 37 -16.27 18.36 -4.63
C GLN A 37 -15.96 16.86 -4.77
N HIS A 38 -15.79 16.21 -3.64
CA HIS A 38 -15.67 14.76 -3.57
C HIS A 38 -16.80 14.20 -2.73
N THR A 39 -17.54 13.25 -3.28
CA THR A 39 -18.60 12.52 -2.57
C THR A 39 -18.25 11.05 -2.49
N PHE A 40 -18.59 10.40 -1.39
CA PHE A 40 -18.41 8.96 -1.27
C PHE A 40 -19.58 8.32 -0.50
N ASN A 41 -19.86 7.07 -0.86
CA ASN A 41 -20.74 6.17 -0.14
C ASN A 41 -20.00 4.85 0.04
N ARG A 42 -19.97 4.32 1.24
CA ARG A 42 -19.31 3.08 1.59
C ARG A 42 -20.26 2.17 2.35
N ILE A 43 -20.28 0.90 1.97
CA ILE A 43 -20.98 -0.17 2.70
C ILE A 43 -19.96 -1.27 2.95
N GLY A 44 -19.86 -1.72 4.19
CA GLY A 44 -18.93 -2.79 4.59
C GLY A 44 -19.64 -3.84 5.44
N LEU A 45 -19.34 -5.09 5.19
CA LEU A 45 -19.72 -6.24 5.98
C LEU A 45 -18.45 -6.87 6.57
N ALA A 46 -18.42 -7.07 7.87
CA ALA A 46 -17.37 -7.84 8.53
C ALA A 46 -18.02 -9.02 9.27
N VAL A 47 -17.41 -10.21 9.11
CA VAL A 47 -17.83 -11.43 9.80
C VAL A 47 -16.61 -11.94 10.56
N ALA A 48 -16.73 -11.98 11.88
CA ALA A 48 -15.69 -12.46 12.76
C ALA A 48 -16.26 -13.44 13.79
N LYS A 49 -15.63 -14.59 13.92
CA LYS A 49 -15.94 -15.61 14.93
C LYS A 49 -14.64 -16.03 15.60
N THR A 50 -14.67 -16.21 16.90
CA THR A 50 -13.51 -16.66 17.69
C THR A 50 -12.87 -17.90 17.06
N ALA A 51 -11.55 -17.87 16.90
CA ALA A 51 -10.72 -18.91 16.28
C ALA A 51 -10.95 -19.16 14.77
N TRP A 52 -11.77 -18.36 14.10
CA TRP A 52 -11.99 -18.41 12.65
C TRP A 52 -11.34 -17.22 11.96
N PRO A 53 -11.00 -17.34 10.68
CA PRO A 53 -10.60 -16.16 9.90
C PRO A 53 -11.72 -15.13 9.86
N GLU A 54 -11.35 -13.86 9.95
CA GLU A 54 -12.26 -12.74 9.77
C GLU A 54 -12.40 -12.44 8.27
N LEU A 55 -13.62 -12.36 7.78
CA LEU A 55 -13.96 -11.93 6.44
C LEU A 55 -14.47 -10.50 6.47
N SER A 56 -13.93 -9.63 5.65
CA SER A 56 -14.46 -8.28 5.40
C SER A 56 -14.72 -8.05 3.93
N LEU A 57 -15.86 -7.46 3.63
CA LEU A 57 -16.26 -7.04 2.29
C LEU A 57 -16.60 -5.56 2.35
N THR A 58 -16.07 -4.77 1.44
CA THR A 58 -16.34 -3.33 1.39
C THR A 58 -16.64 -2.92 -0.05
N TYR A 59 -17.72 -2.22 -0.24
CA TYR A 59 -18.03 -1.52 -1.49
C TYR A 59 -17.98 -0.02 -1.24
N THR A 60 -17.29 0.70 -2.12
CA THR A 60 -17.22 2.16 -2.07
C THR A 60 -17.54 2.73 -3.45
N ARG A 61 -18.46 3.66 -3.50
CA ARG A 61 -18.71 4.51 -4.68
C ARG A 61 -18.27 5.92 -4.34
N SER A 62 -17.41 6.49 -5.18
CA SER A 62 -16.98 7.87 -5.02
C SER A 62 -17.15 8.64 -6.34
N ALA A 63 -17.39 9.93 -6.22
CA ALA A 63 -17.44 10.83 -7.36
C ALA A 63 -16.65 12.10 -7.02
N LEU A 64 -15.87 12.55 -7.98
CA LEU A 64 -15.12 13.78 -7.93
C LEU A 64 -15.61 14.70 -9.04
N ALA A 65 -15.97 15.93 -8.68
CA ALA A 65 -16.38 16.94 -9.63
C ALA A 65 -15.64 18.25 -9.35
N SER A 66 -15.06 18.83 -10.39
CA SER A 66 -14.54 20.19 -10.38
C SER A 66 -15.52 21.09 -11.12
N SER A 67 -16.02 22.13 -10.49
CA SER A 67 -17.03 23.02 -11.08
C SER A 67 -16.45 24.25 -11.77
N PHE A 68 -15.21 24.61 -11.46
CA PHE A 68 -14.53 25.79 -12.00
C PHE A 68 -13.02 25.63 -11.88
N ASP A 69 -12.31 25.99 -12.93
CA ASP A 69 -10.85 26.11 -12.93
C ASP A 69 -10.48 27.48 -13.50
N PRO A 70 -9.86 28.37 -12.69
CA PRO A 70 -9.45 29.69 -13.14
C PRO A 70 -8.36 29.66 -14.22
N SER A 71 -7.65 28.54 -14.38
CA SER A 71 -6.66 28.36 -15.46
C SER A 71 -7.27 28.04 -16.82
N GLY A 72 -8.61 27.94 -16.90
CA GLY A 72 -9.32 27.60 -18.15
C GLY A 72 -9.24 26.11 -18.50
N SER A 73 -8.78 25.25 -17.59
CA SER A 73 -8.77 23.81 -17.80
C SER A 73 -10.19 23.24 -17.76
N ILE A 74 -10.37 22.13 -18.46
CA ILE A 74 -11.67 21.45 -18.58
C ILE A 74 -12.12 20.98 -17.20
N PRO A 75 -13.40 21.24 -16.78
CA PRO A 75 -13.91 20.73 -15.51
C PRO A 75 -13.73 19.23 -15.41
N GLN A 76 -13.08 18.76 -14.34
CA GLN A 76 -12.87 17.34 -14.12
C GLN A 76 -14.11 16.69 -13.53
N ARG A 77 -14.49 15.56 -14.09
CA ARG A 77 -15.54 14.69 -13.53
C ARG A 77 -15.09 13.26 -13.61
N SER A 78 -14.99 12.61 -12.47
CA SER A 78 -14.70 11.19 -12.43
C SER A 78 -15.60 10.48 -11.42
N GLN A 79 -15.95 9.25 -11.73
CA GLN A 79 -16.69 8.37 -10.85
C GLN A 79 -15.94 7.07 -10.68
N SER A 80 -15.79 6.60 -9.44
CA SER A 80 -15.10 5.37 -9.13
C SER A 80 -15.98 4.47 -8.27
N ASN A 81 -16.00 3.19 -8.64
CA ASN A 81 -16.60 2.12 -7.86
C ASN A 81 -15.48 1.17 -7.45
N SER A 82 -15.35 0.90 -6.16
CA SER A 82 -14.37 -0.05 -5.65
C SER A 82 -15.03 -1.13 -4.82
N MET A 83 -14.56 -2.35 -4.99
CA MET A 83 -14.90 -3.50 -4.17
C MET A 83 -13.63 -4.03 -3.54
N GLU A 84 -13.66 -4.26 -2.24
CA GLU A 84 -12.57 -4.86 -1.50
C GLU A 84 -13.10 -6.06 -0.71
N ALA A 85 -12.41 -7.19 -0.82
CA ALA A 85 -12.61 -8.37 0.00
C ALA A 85 -11.30 -8.67 0.74
N ALA A 86 -11.36 -8.92 2.04
CA ALA A 86 -10.20 -9.34 2.79
C ALA A 86 -10.56 -10.48 3.74
N LEU A 87 -9.63 -11.45 3.79
CA LEU A 87 -9.64 -12.55 4.72
C LEU A 87 -8.43 -12.43 5.62
N SER A 88 -8.62 -12.30 6.93
CA SER A 88 -7.55 -12.20 7.89
C SER A 88 -7.64 -13.28 8.96
N TYR A 89 -6.50 -13.85 9.27
CA TYR A 89 -6.34 -14.82 10.35
C TYR A 89 -5.27 -14.34 11.32
N THR A 90 -5.57 -14.43 12.62
CA THR A 90 -4.65 -14.09 13.69
C THR A 90 -4.52 -15.27 14.62
N GLY A 91 -3.34 -15.87 14.64
CA GLY A 91 -2.98 -17.00 15.51
C GLY A 91 -1.79 -16.65 16.42
N LEU A 92 -1.38 -17.62 17.25
CA LEU A 92 -0.27 -17.42 18.19
C LEU A 92 1.09 -17.27 17.49
N THR A 93 1.33 -18.10 16.48
CA THR A 93 2.61 -18.17 15.78
C THR A 93 2.58 -17.53 14.41
N TRP A 94 1.42 -17.34 13.81
CA TRP A 94 1.31 -16.74 12.50
C TRP A 94 0.03 -15.92 12.34
N ASN A 95 0.14 -14.85 11.57
CA ASN A 95 -0.95 -14.03 11.12
C ASN A 95 -0.89 -13.97 9.60
N ALA A 96 -2.02 -13.95 8.93
CA ALA A 96 -2.09 -13.79 7.49
C ALA A 96 -3.29 -12.93 7.10
N ARG A 97 -3.11 -12.11 6.08
CA ARG A 97 -4.17 -11.33 5.45
C ARG A 97 -4.06 -11.46 3.94
N LEU A 98 -5.11 -11.99 3.35
CA LEU A 98 -5.32 -11.97 1.90
C LEU A 98 -6.35 -10.87 1.61
N SER A 99 -6.01 -9.94 0.75
CA SER A 99 -6.94 -8.91 0.27
C SER A 99 -7.02 -8.94 -1.24
N SER A 100 -8.21 -8.69 -1.76
CA SER A 100 -8.49 -8.52 -3.19
C SER A 100 -9.28 -7.25 -3.37
N SER A 101 -8.87 -6.39 -4.28
CA SER A 101 -9.58 -5.16 -4.61
C SER A 101 -9.79 -5.04 -6.10
N TYR A 102 -10.95 -4.53 -6.48
CA TYR A 102 -11.31 -4.19 -7.85
C TYR A 102 -11.81 -2.75 -7.89
N ILE A 103 -11.28 -1.95 -8.79
CA ILE A 103 -11.61 -0.52 -8.94
C ILE A 103 -11.97 -0.30 -10.40
N LEU A 104 -13.13 0.31 -10.60
CA LEU A 104 -13.61 0.77 -11.89
C LEU A 104 -13.74 2.29 -11.84
N THR A 105 -13.01 3.00 -12.69
CA THR A 105 -13.06 4.47 -12.75
C THR A 105 -13.53 4.91 -14.13
N ASN A 106 -14.56 5.73 -14.16
CA ASN A 106 -15.03 6.43 -15.36
C ASN A 106 -14.58 7.89 -15.28
N ASP A 107 -13.81 8.32 -16.25
CA ASP A 107 -13.39 9.72 -16.38
C ASP A 107 -14.19 10.40 -17.48
N GLU A 108 -15.26 11.08 -17.07
CA GLU A 108 -16.15 11.80 -17.98
C GLU A 108 -15.46 12.99 -18.67
N THR A 109 -14.39 13.52 -18.06
CA THR A 109 -13.61 14.65 -18.61
C THR A 109 -12.91 14.25 -19.90
N ARG A 110 -12.50 13.00 -20.02
CA ARG A 110 -11.76 12.46 -21.18
C ARG A 110 -12.66 11.70 -22.15
N GLY A 111 -13.90 12.17 -22.34
CA GLY A 111 -14.82 11.56 -23.28
C GLY A 111 -15.41 10.22 -22.80
N GLY A 112 -15.50 10.02 -21.50
CA GLY A 112 -16.05 8.81 -20.90
C GLY A 112 -15.02 7.65 -20.86
N SER A 113 -13.74 7.97 -20.76
CA SER A 113 -12.70 6.94 -20.66
C SER A 113 -12.86 6.11 -19.37
N GLN A 114 -12.73 4.80 -19.51
CA GLN A 114 -12.90 3.85 -18.41
C GLN A 114 -11.57 3.16 -18.12
N SER A 115 -11.13 3.17 -16.86
CA SER A 115 -10.00 2.38 -16.39
C SER A 115 -10.43 1.36 -15.35
N THR A 116 -9.78 0.22 -15.36
CA THR A 116 -9.99 -0.83 -14.37
C THR A 116 -8.69 -1.16 -13.68
N ALA A 117 -8.73 -1.35 -12.38
CA ALA A 117 -7.61 -1.86 -11.62
C ALA A 117 -8.05 -3.04 -10.76
N PHE A 118 -7.25 -4.10 -10.76
CA PHE A 118 -7.42 -5.25 -9.90
C PHE A 118 -6.13 -5.47 -9.13
N ALA A 119 -6.22 -5.70 -7.83
CA ALA A 119 -5.07 -6.02 -7.01
C ALA A 119 -5.40 -7.14 -6.03
N GLN A 120 -4.43 -8.03 -5.85
CA GLN A 120 -4.43 -9.04 -4.79
C GLN A 120 -3.16 -8.89 -3.98
N THR A 121 -3.28 -9.01 -2.66
CA THR A 121 -2.14 -8.92 -1.75
C THR A 121 -2.29 -9.95 -0.64
N LEU A 122 -1.26 -10.76 -0.47
CA LEU A 122 -1.08 -11.65 0.66
C LEU A 122 0.05 -11.11 1.52
N VAL A 123 -0.26 -10.79 2.75
CA VAL A 123 0.73 -10.45 3.78
C VAL A 123 0.63 -11.50 4.88
N ALA A 124 1.74 -12.10 5.23
CA ALA A 124 1.79 -13.03 6.35
C ALA A 124 2.93 -12.66 7.30
N THR A 125 2.77 -13.04 8.55
CA THR A 125 3.82 -12.94 9.57
C THR A 125 3.86 -14.27 10.30
N TYR A 126 5.02 -14.88 10.30
CA TYR A 126 5.29 -16.15 10.97
C TYR A 126 6.33 -15.95 12.07
N ARG A 127 6.00 -16.35 13.27
CA ARG A 127 6.87 -16.27 14.46
C ARG A 127 7.08 -17.66 15.04
N PRO A 128 8.04 -18.44 14.49
CA PRO A 128 8.33 -19.78 14.99
C PRO A 128 8.88 -19.76 16.42
N MET A 129 9.49 -18.67 16.82
CA MET A 129 10.00 -18.39 18.16
C MET A 129 9.90 -16.89 18.45
N ASN A 130 9.93 -16.52 19.73
CA ASN A 130 9.80 -15.12 20.17
C ASN A 130 10.92 -14.20 19.63
N THR A 131 12.03 -14.80 19.23
CA THR A 131 13.20 -14.08 18.70
C THR A 131 13.23 -13.93 17.18
N LEU A 132 12.41 -14.69 16.44
CA LEU A 132 12.43 -14.71 14.97
C LEU A 132 11.05 -14.38 14.42
N THR A 133 11.02 -13.42 13.52
CA THR A 133 9.84 -13.06 12.73
C THR A 133 10.18 -13.11 11.26
N LEU A 134 9.38 -13.81 10.49
CA LEU A 134 9.41 -13.87 9.03
C LEU A 134 8.12 -13.23 8.51
N ALA A 135 8.23 -12.34 7.54
CA ALA A 135 7.07 -11.67 6.97
C ALA A 135 7.14 -11.66 5.43
N PRO A 136 6.61 -12.71 4.76
CA PRO A 136 6.42 -12.71 3.32
C PRO A 136 5.28 -11.80 2.91
N THR A 137 5.46 -11.13 1.76
CA THR A 137 4.41 -10.37 1.08
C THR A 137 4.42 -10.76 -0.39
N LEU A 138 3.24 -11.09 -0.91
CA LEU A 138 3.02 -11.32 -2.32
C LEU A 138 1.94 -10.37 -2.78
N SER A 139 2.13 -9.69 -3.89
CA SER A 139 1.08 -8.88 -4.50
C SER A 139 1.09 -9.03 -6.01
N TYR A 140 -0.08 -8.87 -6.58
CA TYR A 140 -0.32 -8.85 -8.01
C TYR A 140 -1.30 -7.73 -8.31
N ARG A 141 -0.93 -6.82 -9.21
CA ARG A 141 -1.78 -5.73 -9.66
C ARG A 141 -1.87 -5.75 -11.17
N THR A 142 -3.08 -5.57 -11.69
CA THR A 142 -3.32 -5.26 -13.09
C THR A 142 -4.10 -3.96 -13.19
N GLU A 143 -3.76 -3.16 -14.19
CA GLU A 143 -4.46 -1.91 -14.49
C GLU A 143 -4.64 -1.80 -16.00
N THR A 144 -5.87 -1.65 -16.45
CA THR A 144 -6.19 -1.43 -17.86
C THR A 144 -6.54 0.03 -18.07
N GLN A 145 -5.79 0.67 -18.94
CA GLN A 145 -5.96 2.07 -19.30
C GLN A 145 -6.85 2.16 -20.55
N SER A 146 -7.97 2.83 -20.44
CA SER A 146 -8.97 2.87 -21.51
C SER A 146 -8.57 3.69 -22.73
N TRP A 147 -7.71 4.70 -22.55
CA TRP A 147 -7.27 5.56 -23.66
C TRP A 147 -6.24 4.87 -24.56
N SER A 148 -5.47 3.91 -24.05
CA SER A 148 -4.48 3.14 -24.80
C SER A 148 -4.92 1.70 -25.05
N GLY A 149 -5.91 1.18 -24.30
CA GLY A 149 -6.23 -0.23 -24.25
C GLY A 149 -5.14 -1.09 -23.60
N ALA A 150 -4.05 -0.48 -23.15
CA ALA A 150 -2.92 -1.19 -22.56
C ALA A 150 -3.26 -1.70 -21.16
N THR A 151 -2.84 -2.91 -20.88
CA THR A 151 -2.93 -3.52 -19.55
C THR A 151 -1.54 -3.58 -18.95
N ILE A 152 -1.36 -2.94 -17.81
CA ILE A 152 -0.14 -2.97 -17.02
C ILE A 152 -0.29 -4.04 -15.94
N GLN A 153 0.71 -4.90 -15.81
CA GLN A 153 0.77 -5.97 -14.80
C GLN A 153 1.98 -5.75 -13.90
N THR A 154 1.78 -5.88 -12.60
CA THR A 154 2.86 -5.68 -11.62
C THR A 154 2.79 -6.76 -10.54
N PRO A 155 3.39 -7.94 -10.77
CA PRO A 155 3.69 -8.90 -9.70
C PRO A 155 4.82 -8.39 -8.81
N MET A 156 4.68 -8.60 -7.51
CA MET A 156 5.67 -8.29 -6.50
C MET A 156 5.75 -9.42 -5.47
N ALA A 157 6.95 -9.79 -5.08
CA ALA A 157 7.21 -10.70 -3.97
C ALA A 157 8.29 -10.10 -3.07
N SER A 158 8.09 -10.16 -1.77
CA SER A 158 9.11 -9.76 -0.80
C SER A 158 9.08 -10.66 0.43
N LEU A 159 10.24 -10.77 1.08
CA LEU A 159 10.40 -11.45 2.35
C LEU A 159 11.21 -10.55 3.27
N SER A 160 10.67 -10.30 4.46
CA SER A 160 11.43 -9.68 5.53
C SER A 160 11.66 -10.67 6.68
N LEU A 161 12.84 -10.55 7.27
CA LEU A 161 13.29 -11.33 8.41
C LEU A 161 13.70 -10.36 9.51
N LEU A 162 13.23 -10.61 10.72
CA LEU A 162 13.66 -9.91 11.92
C LEU A 162 14.07 -10.94 12.95
N TYR A 163 15.34 -10.89 13.38
CA TYR A 163 15.89 -11.73 14.44
C TYR A 163 16.34 -10.85 15.60
N LYS A 164 15.76 -11.08 16.77
CA LYS A 164 16.07 -10.37 17.99
C LYS A 164 16.46 -11.40 19.08
N GLN A 165 17.74 -11.72 19.16
CA GLN A 165 18.23 -12.71 20.11
C GLN A 165 18.09 -12.26 21.57
N SER A 166 18.26 -10.97 21.83
CA SER A 166 18.14 -10.35 23.14
C SER A 166 17.88 -8.86 22.98
N GLN A 167 17.90 -8.10 24.07
CA GLN A 167 17.90 -6.65 23.97
C GLN A 167 19.21 -6.10 23.33
N ARG A 168 20.25 -6.95 23.17
CA ARG A 168 21.55 -6.53 22.66
C ARG A 168 21.74 -6.74 21.17
N LEU A 169 21.11 -7.74 20.59
CA LEU A 169 21.34 -8.09 19.20
C LEU A 169 20.05 -8.06 18.39
N LEU A 170 20.03 -7.25 17.34
CA LEU A 170 18.97 -7.15 16.35
C LEU A 170 19.58 -7.36 14.95
N VAL A 171 19.00 -8.27 14.19
CA VAL A 171 19.32 -8.49 12.78
C VAL A 171 18.04 -8.38 11.98
N SER A 172 18.02 -7.57 10.95
CA SER A 172 16.93 -7.54 9.99
C SER A 172 17.45 -7.69 8.56
N ALA A 173 16.71 -8.39 7.74
CA ALA A 173 16.96 -8.52 6.32
C ALA A 173 15.65 -8.44 5.56
N MET A 174 15.68 -7.83 4.40
CA MET A 174 14.56 -7.76 3.47
C MET A 174 15.07 -8.00 2.06
N GLY A 175 14.36 -8.83 1.32
CA GLY A 175 14.56 -9.02 -0.10
C GLY A 175 13.23 -8.89 -0.83
N GLY A 176 13.25 -8.31 -2.01
CA GLY A 176 12.05 -8.13 -2.82
C GLY A 176 12.34 -8.17 -4.31
N TYR A 177 11.34 -8.59 -5.05
CA TYR A 177 11.32 -8.61 -6.51
C TYR A 177 10.02 -7.96 -6.99
N THR A 178 10.13 -7.08 -7.96
CA THR A 178 8.99 -6.47 -8.65
C THR A 178 9.24 -6.53 -10.14
N SER A 179 8.24 -6.93 -10.89
CA SER A 179 8.22 -6.84 -12.35
C SER A 179 7.05 -5.98 -12.77
N THR A 180 7.24 -5.15 -13.79
CA THR A 180 6.16 -4.35 -14.38
C THR A 180 6.23 -4.51 -15.89
N SER A 181 5.14 -4.97 -16.49
CA SER A 181 5.03 -5.12 -17.93
C SER A 181 3.71 -4.56 -18.44
N SER A 182 3.72 -4.04 -19.67
CA SER A 182 2.52 -3.58 -20.36
C SER A 182 2.22 -4.42 -21.60
N SER A 183 0.94 -4.59 -21.91
CA SER A 183 0.50 -5.41 -23.06
C SER A 183 0.87 -4.81 -24.42
N ASP A 184 1.15 -3.52 -24.47
CA ASP A 184 1.65 -2.82 -25.68
C ASP A 184 3.18 -2.86 -25.81
N GLY A 185 3.87 -3.49 -24.85
CA GLY A 185 5.32 -3.63 -24.85
C GLY A 185 6.10 -2.34 -24.54
N LEU A 186 5.43 -1.26 -24.15
CA LEU A 186 6.09 0.02 -23.87
C LEU A 186 6.75 0.04 -22.47
N ILE A 187 6.36 -0.89 -21.59
CA ILE A 187 6.91 -1.03 -20.25
C ILE A 187 7.30 -2.50 -20.03
N ASP A 188 8.56 -2.76 -19.75
CA ASP A 188 9.07 -4.06 -19.27
C ASP A 188 10.27 -3.79 -18.37
N THR A 189 10.01 -3.77 -17.06
CA THR A 189 11.02 -3.48 -16.04
C THR A 189 10.99 -4.53 -14.96
N ASN A 190 12.17 -4.93 -14.50
CA ASN A 190 12.35 -5.80 -13.35
C ASN A 190 13.22 -5.10 -12.31
N SER A 191 12.84 -5.20 -11.05
CA SER A 191 13.60 -4.64 -9.95
C SER A 191 13.81 -5.68 -8.85
N ILE A 192 15.05 -5.79 -8.39
CA ILE A 192 15.44 -6.59 -7.23
C ILE A 192 15.95 -5.62 -6.17
N VAL A 193 15.43 -5.74 -4.97
CA VAL A 193 15.84 -4.94 -3.81
C VAL A 193 16.26 -5.86 -2.69
N GLY A 194 17.43 -5.58 -2.11
CA GLY A 194 17.92 -6.24 -0.91
C GLY A 194 18.28 -5.19 0.14
N LYS A 195 17.92 -5.42 1.39
CA LYS A 195 18.33 -4.56 2.51
C LYS A 195 18.64 -5.40 3.73
N GLY A 196 19.77 -5.12 4.37
CA GLY A 196 20.19 -5.78 5.60
C GLY A 196 20.57 -4.76 6.66
N MET A 197 20.26 -5.06 7.91
CA MET A 197 20.68 -4.27 9.06
C MET A 197 21.09 -5.23 10.18
N PHE A 198 22.22 -4.93 10.79
CA PHE A 198 22.73 -5.54 12.01
C PHE A 198 22.89 -4.44 13.04
N ALA A 199 22.32 -4.60 14.23
CA ALA A 199 22.50 -3.66 15.33
C ALA A 199 22.90 -4.39 16.61
N LEU A 200 23.94 -3.88 17.25
CA LEU A 200 24.48 -4.38 18.52
C LEU A 200 24.40 -3.27 19.56
N HIS A 201 23.58 -3.51 20.59
CA HIS A 201 23.52 -2.65 21.76
C HIS A 201 24.58 -3.07 22.76
N LEU A 202 25.57 -2.22 22.96
CA LEU A 202 26.67 -2.45 23.91
C LEU A 202 26.23 -2.13 25.33
N ALA A 203 27.02 -2.60 26.29
CA ALA A 203 26.91 -2.10 27.66
C ALA A 203 27.13 -0.57 27.67
N PRO A 204 26.47 0.16 28.54
CA PRO A 204 26.65 1.62 28.63
C PRO A 204 28.12 1.99 28.77
N ILE A 205 28.60 2.89 27.91
CA ILE A 205 29.95 3.46 28.01
C ILE A 205 29.80 4.80 28.74
N TYR A 206 30.47 4.92 29.89
CA TYR A 206 30.32 6.09 30.80
C TYR A 206 28.85 6.41 31.15
N GLY A 207 28.01 5.38 31.31
CA GLY A 207 26.58 5.56 31.63
C GLY A 207 25.68 5.84 30.41
N HIS A 208 26.24 6.02 29.23
CA HIS A 208 25.48 6.30 27.99
C HIS A 208 25.21 5.03 27.19
N PRO A 209 23.94 4.72 26.86
CA PRO A 209 23.60 3.61 26.00
C PRO A 209 24.25 3.79 24.62
N THR A 210 24.96 2.75 24.16
CA THR A 210 25.71 2.79 22.93
C THR A 210 25.20 1.70 21.98
N THR A 211 24.96 2.05 20.73
CA THR A 211 24.53 1.13 19.67
C THR A 211 25.46 1.25 18.47
N ILE A 212 25.92 0.12 17.98
CA ILE A 212 26.61 0.02 16.68
C ILE A 212 25.66 -0.62 15.70
N SER A 213 25.43 0.01 14.56
CA SER A 213 24.66 -0.57 13.46
C SER A 213 25.45 -0.57 12.16
N LEU A 214 25.24 -1.66 11.40
CA LEU A 214 25.70 -1.82 10.04
C LEU A 214 24.46 -1.95 9.16
N GLU A 215 24.38 -1.18 8.11
CA GLU A 215 23.29 -1.23 7.14
C GLU A 215 23.88 -1.42 5.75
N ALA A 216 23.27 -2.28 4.95
CA ALA A 216 23.57 -2.45 3.55
C ALA A 216 22.28 -2.50 2.75
N ALA A 217 22.28 -1.88 1.58
CA ALA A 217 21.16 -1.92 0.65
C ALA A 217 21.70 -2.13 -0.76
N TYR A 218 20.96 -2.94 -1.51
CA TYR A 218 21.20 -3.23 -2.91
C TYR A 218 19.92 -3.05 -3.69
N THR A 219 20.01 -2.39 -4.84
CA THR A 219 18.91 -2.25 -5.79
C THR A 219 19.47 -2.48 -7.19
N ASN A 220 18.80 -3.33 -7.94
CA ASN A 220 19.07 -3.54 -9.36
C ASN A 220 17.76 -3.43 -10.11
N THR A 221 17.69 -2.54 -11.10
CA THR A 221 16.54 -2.38 -11.97
C THR A 221 16.98 -2.53 -13.40
N THR A 222 16.38 -3.49 -14.11
CA THR A 222 16.63 -3.77 -15.52
C THR A 222 15.42 -3.27 -16.31
N ASN A 223 15.68 -2.44 -17.32
CA ASN A 223 14.68 -1.98 -18.28
C ASN A 223 14.91 -2.67 -19.62
N ARG A 224 13.97 -3.53 -20.02
CA ARG A 224 14.06 -4.27 -21.29
C ARG A 224 13.48 -3.51 -22.49
N THR A 225 12.74 -2.44 -22.23
CA THR A 225 12.12 -1.64 -23.30
C THR A 225 13.05 -0.56 -23.82
N VAL A 226 13.85 0.04 -22.96
CA VAL A 226 14.78 1.12 -23.30
C VAL A 226 16.18 0.74 -22.85
N ALA A 227 17.06 0.51 -23.82
CA ALA A 227 18.46 0.18 -23.55
C ALA A 227 19.17 1.35 -22.84
N GLY A 228 20.00 1.02 -21.84
CA GLY A 228 20.78 2.00 -21.08
C GLY A 228 20.06 2.66 -19.90
N LEU A 229 18.85 2.22 -19.57
CA LEU A 229 18.15 2.63 -18.35
C LEU A 229 18.26 1.60 -17.20
N ASP A 230 19.18 0.65 -17.35
CA ASP A 230 19.51 -0.27 -16.25
C ASP A 230 20.23 0.50 -15.14
N THR A 231 19.83 0.26 -13.92
CA THR A 231 20.43 0.89 -12.76
C THR A 231 20.84 -0.17 -11.73
N GLU A 232 22.05 -0.04 -11.22
CA GLU A 232 22.53 -0.85 -10.11
C GLU A 232 23.07 0.09 -9.02
N ASP A 233 22.62 -0.07 -7.81
CA ASP A 233 23.06 0.71 -6.66
C ASP A 233 23.36 -0.23 -5.49
N LEU A 234 24.53 -0.03 -4.90
CA LEU A 234 24.98 -0.70 -3.69
C LEU A 234 25.42 0.35 -2.69
N SER A 235 24.72 0.42 -1.58
CA SER A 235 25.05 1.34 -0.49
C SER A 235 25.30 0.60 0.81
N GLY A 236 26.19 1.17 1.63
CA GLY A 236 26.50 0.67 2.97
C GLY A 236 26.70 1.81 3.94
N LEU A 237 26.23 1.65 5.16
CA LEU A 237 26.35 2.62 6.23
C LEU A 237 26.77 1.95 7.53
N VAL A 238 27.81 2.48 8.16
CA VAL A 238 28.17 2.16 9.55
C VAL A 238 27.76 3.34 10.42
N ARG A 239 26.96 3.08 11.45
CA ARG A 239 26.53 4.10 12.38
C ARG A 239 26.86 3.70 13.81
N ILE A 240 27.47 4.60 14.54
CA ILE A 240 27.67 4.50 16.00
C ILE A 240 26.83 5.58 16.65
N LEU A 241 25.88 5.15 17.46
CA LEU A 241 25.01 6.04 18.21
C LEU A 241 25.34 5.92 19.69
N VAL A 242 25.71 7.04 20.31
CA VAL A 242 25.85 7.18 21.75
C VAL A 242 24.77 8.17 22.21
N ALA A 243 23.78 7.67 22.94
CA ALA A 243 22.71 8.54 23.44
C ALA A 243 23.18 9.27 24.70
N SER A 244 23.12 10.60 24.72
CA SER A 244 23.20 11.38 25.94
C SER A 244 21.88 11.30 26.71
N LEU A 245 21.93 11.04 28.00
CA LEU A 245 20.78 11.16 28.90
C LEU A 245 20.47 12.63 29.14
#